data_f366d05bd9056368176b2ddafdae5d81
#
_entry.id   f366d05bd9056368176b2ddafdae5d81
#
_cell.length_a   1.000
_cell.length_b   1.000
_cell.length_c   1.000
_cell.angle_alpha   90.00
_cell.angle_beta   90.00
_cell.angle_gamma   90.00
#
_symmetry.space_group_name_H-M   'P 1'
#
loop_
_entity.id
_entity.type
_entity.pdbx_description
1 polymer ?
#
loop_
_entity_poly.entity_id
_entity_poly.type
_entity_poly.pdbx_seq_one_letter_code
_entity_poly.pdbx_strand_id
1 'polypeptide(L)'
;MKFPLILFLFITSIAFAQQKQSYLLHPDRVFDGTEMHEGWAVLVEGDKILSAGPKESLKASKDSQLISMPGTTLLPGLIEGHSHLLLYPYNITDWDTQVLKESDSYRTARATVHAKNTLMAGFTTVRDLGTEGAGYSDVALKRAINEGIIPGPRMIVAGRAIVSTGSYGPKGYDNDMQIMLGAEPADGNDLIRVVRDQIGKGADFIKVYADYRWGTKGEDQPSFTLDELKLINEVTRSSGRYLVCHAKSKEAMRRAILAGAETIEHGDFIDEEIAQLMKEHKVTFFPTVAAIDAIQQYRGWKKGTEEEPTAVKQKKKSLKIAVNAGVTIGVGGDVGVFPHGENVYEMELMAEYGGMKSVDLLKAATTVNARALHMENEIGSIRSGLKADLMAVRGDPSKSISELRKVQFVMKDGVIYRDEGKK
;
A
#
# COMPACT_ATOMS: atom_id res chain seq x y z
N MET A 1 53.96 49.99 -21.06
CA MET A 1 52.91 48.95 -21.07
C MET A 1 53.09 48.09 -19.84
N LYS A 2 52.17 48.19 -18.86
CA LYS A 2 52.18 47.37 -17.65
C LYS A 2 51.11 46.28 -17.84
N PHE A 3 51.52 44.99 -17.91
CA PHE A 3 50.60 43.88 -17.96
C PHE A 3 50.13 43.54 -16.51
N PRO A 4 48.81 43.35 -16.27
CA PRO A 4 48.36 42.88 -14.97
C PRO A 4 48.54 41.37 -14.89
N LEU A 5 49.17 40.90 -13.82
CA LEU A 5 49.29 39.49 -13.43
C LEU A 5 47.96 39.02 -12.91
N ILE A 6 47.24 38.17 -13.66
CA ILE A 6 46.00 37.54 -13.24
C ILE A 6 46.39 36.27 -12.42
N LEU A 7 46.18 36.33 -11.13
CA LEU A 7 46.37 35.22 -10.21
C LEU A 7 45.11 34.32 -10.26
N PHE A 8 45.23 33.16 -10.86
CA PHE A 8 44.19 32.13 -10.82
C PHE A 8 44.22 31.43 -9.46
N LEU A 9 43.25 31.72 -8.61
CA LEU A 9 43.02 30.95 -7.39
C LEU A 9 42.29 29.64 -7.79
N PHE A 10 42.99 28.52 -7.74
CA PHE A 10 42.38 27.20 -7.80
C PHE A 10 41.70 26.91 -6.45
N ILE A 11 40.37 27.06 -6.39
CA ILE A 11 39.56 26.55 -5.28
C ILE A 11 39.39 25.04 -5.49
N THR A 12 40.20 24.26 -4.81
CA THR A 12 40.01 22.80 -4.69
C THR A 12 38.84 22.57 -3.75
N SER A 13 37.66 22.25 -4.36
CA SER A 13 36.52 21.76 -3.59
C SER A 13 36.87 20.38 -3.01
N ILE A 14 37.22 20.31 -1.75
CA ILE A 14 37.33 19.04 -1.01
C ILE A 14 35.90 18.57 -0.81
N ALA A 15 35.44 17.66 -1.65
CA ALA A 15 34.20 16.91 -1.42
C ALA A 15 34.47 16.01 -0.20
N PHE A 16 34.01 16.41 0.96
CA PHE A 16 33.90 15.50 2.09
C PHE A 16 32.88 14.42 1.67
N ALA A 17 33.36 13.24 1.36
CA ALA A 17 32.50 12.07 1.25
C ALA A 17 31.83 11.90 2.63
N GLN A 18 30.55 12.21 2.72
CA GLN A 18 29.76 12.01 3.92
C GLN A 18 29.85 10.51 4.24
N GLN A 19 30.47 10.16 5.36
CA GLN A 19 30.66 8.77 5.78
C GLN A 19 29.27 8.13 5.88
N LYS A 20 28.99 7.12 5.05
CA LYS A 20 27.69 6.44 5.07
C LYS A 20 27.51 5.77 6.43
N GLN A 21 26.37 6.05 7.06
CA GLN A 21 26.02 5.45 8.33
C GLN A 21 25.90 3.93 8.17
N SER A 22 26.52 3.17 9.05
CA SER A 22 26.52 1.70 9.01
C SER A 22 25.96 1.12 10.29
N TYR A 23 25.07 0.12 10.16
CA TYR A 23 24.43 -0.54 11.28
C TYR A 23 24.55 -2.06 11.15
N LEU A 24 24.91 -2.72 12.25
CA LEU A 24 24.83 -4.16 12.39
C LEU A 24 23.66 -4.50 13.31
N LEU A 25 22.58 -5.03 12.72
CA LEU A 25 21.33 -5.35 13.41
C LEU A 25 21.37 -6.80 13.91
N HIS A 26 21.23 -7.01 15.22
CA HIS A 26 21.27 -8.32 15.89
C HIS A 26 19.93 -8.67 16.55
N PRO A 27 18.93 -9.14 15.81
CA PRO A 27 17.72 -9.76 16.35
C PRO A 27 17.98 -11.21 16.78
N ASP A 28 16.98 -11.88 17.38
CA ASP A 28 17.02 -13.34 17.57
C ASP A 28 16.71 -14.08 16.27
N ARG A 29 15.77 -13.53 15.50
CA ARG A 29 15.27 -14.12 14.24
C ARG A 29 15.24 -13.08 13.12
N VAL A 30 15.41 -13.53 11.89
CA VAL A 30 15.25 -12.75 10.67
C VAL A 30 14.28 -13.49 9.73
N PHE A 31 13.19 -12.84 9.35
CA PHE A 31 12.38 -13.25 8.21
C PHE A 31 12.89 -12.54 6.97
N ASP A 32 13.45 -13.27 6.01
CA ASP A 32 14.10 -12.65 4.86
C ASP A 32 13.15 -12.21 3.73
N GLY A 33 11.83 -12.48 3.91
CA GLY A 33 10.78 -12.29 2.91
C GLY A 33 10.26 -13.63 2.34
N THR A 34 10.98 -14.73 2.60
CA THR A 34 10.63 -16.09 2.17
C THR A 34 10.66 -17.08 3.31
N GLU A 35 11.67 -17.03 4.16
CA GLU A 35 11.95 -17.97 5.23
C GLU A 35 12.35 -17.27 6.53
N MET A 36 12.18 -17.99 7.64
CA MET A 36 12.61 -17.54 8.97
C MET A 36 13.97 -18.16 9.31
N HIS A 37 14.91 -17.33 9.75
CA HIS A 37 16.25 -17.72 10.12
C HIS A 37 16.55 -17.34 11.57
N GLU A 38 16.99 -18.29 12.38
CA GLU A 38 17.48 -18.02 13.72
C GLU A 38 18.99 -17.69 13.71
N GLY A 39 19.42 -16.80 14.60
CA GLY A 39 20.83 -16.45 14.73
C GLY A 39 21.41 -15.64 13.56
N TRP A 40 20.58 -15.12 12.68
CA TRP A 40 21.01 -14.22 11.62
C TRP A 40 21.16 -12.79 12.12
N ALA A 41 22.00 -12.03 11.43
CA ALA A 41 22.11 -10.58 11.56
C ALA A 41 22.02 -9.92 10.19
N VAL A 42 21.81 -8.60 10.18
CA VAL A 42 21.72 -7.80 8.95
C VAL A 42 22.65 -6.61 9.07
N LEU A 43 23.52 -6.44 8.07
CA LEU A 43 24.41 -5.30 7.92
C LEU A 43 23.80 -4.32 6.92
N VAL A 44 23.63 -3.08 7.38
CA VAL A 44 23.11 -1.95 6.59
C VAL A 44 24.24 -0.94 6.40
N GLU A 45 24.35 -0.38 5.20
CA GLU A 45 25.25 0.74 4.89
C GLU A 45 24.52 1.78 4.03
N GLY A 46 24.40 2.99 4.56
CA GLY A 46 23.58 4.03 3.94
C GLY A 46 22.13 3.59 3.82
N ASP A 47 21.56 3.65 2.62
CA ASP A 47 20.17 3.28 2.32
C ASP A 47 19.99 1.80 1.90
N LYS A 48 21.05 0.96 1.99
CA LYS A 48 21.05 -0.40 1.45
C LYS A 48 21.38 -1.46 2.49
N ILE A 49 20.78 -2.63 2.30
CA ILE A 49 21.23 -3.86 2.95
C ILE A 49 22.51 -4.29 2.27
N LEU A 50 23.63 -4.31 3.00
CA LEU A 50 24.92 -4.76 2.49
C LEU A 50 25.00 -6.29 2.49
N SER A 51 24.60 -6.92 3.60
CA SER A 51 24.56 -8.38 3.73
C SER A 51 23.59 -8.82 4.83
N ALA A 52 23.12 -10.05 4.74
CA ALA A 52 22.35 -10.75 5.76
C ALA A 52 22.83 -12.21 5.84
N GLY A 53 22.83 -12.79 7.04
CA GLY A 53 23.29 -14.17 7.25
C GLY A 53 23.60 -14.48 8.71
N PRO A 54 24.17 -15.67 8.99
CA PRO A 54 24.61 -16.05 10.34
C PRO A 54 25.50 -14.98 10.96
N LYS A 55 25.26 -14.62 12.22
CA LYS A 55 25.96 -13.52 12.93
C LYS A 55 27.48 -13.62 12.82
N GLU A 56 28.03 -14.83 12.94
CA GLU A 56 29.45 -15.10 12.94
C GLU A 56 30.12 -14.89 11.56
N SER A 57 29.31 -14.92 10.48
CA SER A 57 29.80 -14.76 9.11
C SER A 57 29.86 -13.31 8.64
N LEU A 58 29.14 -12.39 9.33
CA LEU A 58 29.07 -11.00 8.92
C LEU A 58 30.29 -10.20 9.40
N LYS A 59 30.95 -9.56 8.45
CA LYS A 59 32.10 -8.67 8.71
C LYS A 59 31.64 -7.22 8.68
N ALA A 60 31.24 -6.70 9.84
CA ALA A 60 30.96 -5.27 9.99
C ALA A 60 32.28 -4.46 10.04
N SER A 61 32.22 -3.23 9.56
CA SER A 61 33.34 -2.28 9.75
C SER A 61 33.46 -1.90 11.22
N LYS A 62 34.64 -1.38 11.62
CA LYS A 62 34.86 -0.90 13.02
C LYS A 62 33.91 0.28 13.37
N ASP A 63 33.44 0.99 12.36
CA ASP A 63 32.57 2.16 12.51
C ASP A 63 31.07 1.79 12.46
N SER A 64 30.76 0.50 12.27
CA SER A 64 29.36 0.04 12.27
C SER A 64 28.76 0.07 13.66
N GLN A 65 27.63 0.77 13.83
CA GLN A 65 26.90 0.78 15.09
C GLN A 65 26.15 -0.54 15.29
N LEU A 66 26.45 -1.26 16.37
CA LEU A 66 25.70 -2.45 16.77
C LEU A 66 24.36 -2.05 17.40
N ILE A 67 23.25 -2.62 16.88
CA ILE A 67 21.90 -2.52 17.45
C ILE A 67 21.47 -3.92 17.86
N SER A 68 21.49 -4.19 19.15
CA SER A 68 21.04 -5.47 19.73
C SER A 68 19.53 -5.42 20.00
N MET A 69 18.80 -6.42 19.49
CA MET A 69 17.34 -6.51 19.60
C MET A 69 16.91 -7.89 20.12
N PRO A 70 17.24 -8.22 21.38
CA PRO A 70 16.90 -9.52 21.95
C PRO A 70 15.39 -9.71 22.05
N GLY A 71 14.91 -10.95 21.84
CA GLY A 71 13.49 -11.31 21.86
C GLY A 71 12.71 -10.86 20.63
N THR A 72 13.38 -10.32 19.60
CA THR A 72 12.71 -9.79 18.41
C THR A 72 12.90 -10.66 17.18
N THR A 73 11.99 -10.43 16.22
CA THR A 73 12.10 -10.88 14.83
C THR A 73 12.24 -9.64 13.95
N LEU A 74 13.32 -9.58 13.15
CA LEU A 74 13.52 -8.57 12.10
C LEU A 74 12.90 -9.06 10.80
N LEU A 75 12.18 -8.17 10.11
CA LEU A 75 11.49 -8.44 8.85
C LEU A 75 11.82 -7.33 7.84
N PRO A 76 11.60 -7.56 6.53
CA PRO A 76 11.46 -6.45 5.59
C PRO A 76 10.36 -5.51 6.09
N GLY A 77 10.49 -4.22 5.87
CA GLY A 77 9.42 -3.28 6.10
C GLY A 77 8.16 -3.73 5.36
N LEU A 78 7.01 -3.72 6.04
CA LEU A 78 5.75 -4.16 5.46
C LEU A 78 5.28 -3.20 4.38
N ILE A 79 4.52 -3.74 3.44
CA ILE A 79 3.95 -3.01 2.31
C ILE A 79 2.42 -3.04 2.44
N GLU A 80 1.81 -1.88 2.53
CA GLU A 80 0.36 -1.71 2.46
C GLU A 80 -0.06 -1.54 1.00
N GLY A 81 -0.78 -2.52 0.47
CA GLY A 81 -1.15 -2.57 -0.95
C GLY A 81 -2.43 -1.81 -1.31
N HIS A 82 -3.22 -1.38 -0.31
CA HIS A 82 -4.46 -0.66 -0.53
C HIS A 82 -4.76 0.32 0.62
N SER A 83 -4.41 1.58 0.44
CA SER A 83 -4.61 2.64 1.41
C SER A 83 -5.14 3.91 0.76
N HIS A 84 -5.71 4.79 1.59
CA HIS A 84 -6.17 6.13 1.26
C HIS A 84 -5.70 7.09 2.34
N LEU A 85 -4.44 7.57 2.27
CA LEU A 85 -3.85 8.40 3.32
C LEU A 85 -4.60 9.73 3.56
N LEU A 86 -5.38 10.17 2.58
CA LEU A 86 -6.19 11.39 2.66
C LEU A 86 -7.59 11.14 3.26
N LEU A 87 -7.99 9.90 3.50
CA LEU A 87 -9.21 9.55 4.23
C LEU A 87 -8.99 9.48 5.74
N TYR A 88 -10.07 9.73 6.47
CA TYR A 88 -10.16 9.60 7.91
C TYR A 88 -11.21 8.56 8.27
N PRO A 89 -11.08 7.80 9.38
CA PRO A 89 -11.99 6.71 9.71
C PRO A 89 -13.47 7.11 9.67
N TYR A 90 -14.28 6.30 9.01
CA TYR A 90 -15.69 6.64 8.72
C TYR A 90 -16.59 6.69 9.96
N ASN A 91 -16.18 6.12 11.08
CA ASN A 91 -16.88 6.27 12.35
C ASN A 91 -16.61 7.62 13.04
N ILE A 92 -15.62 8.39 12.57
CA ILE A 92 -15.27 9.71 13.09
C ILE A 92 -15.82 10.79 12.17
N THR A 93 -15.58 10.66 10.86
CA THR A 93 -16.08 11.59 9.85
C THR A 93 -16.54 10.77 8.63
N ASP A 94 -17.81 10.86 8.31
CA ASP A 94 -18.37 10.14 7.15
C ASP A 94 -17.73 10.62 5.83
N TRP A 95 -17.81 9.76 4.81
CA TRP A 95 -17.16 10.00 3.51
C TRP A 95 -17.69 11.26 2.80
N ASP A 96 -19.01 11.49 2.83
CA ASP A 96 -19.63 12.66 2.17
C ASP A 96 -19.14 13.97 2.82
N THR A 97 -19.00 14.00 4.14
CA THR A 97 -18.44 15.16 4.86
C THR A 97 -16.99 15.40 4.44
N GLN A 98 -16.17 14.37 4.32
CA GLN A 98 -14.77 14.50 3.88
C GLN A 98 -14.68 15.01 2.44
N VAL A 99 -15.53 14.54 1.53
CA VAL A 99 -15.50 14.94 0.12
C VAL A 99 -16.08 16.34 -0.09
N LEU A 100 -17.18 16.68 0.60
CA LEU A 100 -17.96 17.88 0.31
C LEU A 100 -17.63 19.08 1.20
N LYS A 101 -17.08 18.86 2.41
CA LYS A 101 -16.94 19.91 3.42
C LYS A 101 -15.52 20.13 3.91
N GLU A 102 -14.61 19.15 3.73
CA GLU A 102 -13.23 19.30 4.16
C GLU A 102 -12.35 19.76 2.98
N SER A 103 -11.57 20.83 3.17
CA SER A 103 -10.64 21.30 2.13
C SER A 103 -9.47 20.36 1.93
N ASP A 104 -8.90 20.33 0.72
CA ASP A 104 -7.71 19.54 0.38
C ASP A 104 -6.53 19.86 1.32
N SER A 105 -6.35 21.14 1.68
CA SER A 105 -5.29 21.58 2.59
C SER A 105 -5.45 20.98 3.99
N TYR A 106 -6.67 20.94 4.51
CA TYR A 106 -6.97 20.34 5.80
C TYR A 106 -6.73 18.82 5.78
N ARG A 107 -7.25 18.14 4.75
CA ARG A 107 -7.06 16.70 4.57
C ARG A 107 -5.58 16.35 4.38
N THR A 108 -4.82 17.17 3.63
CA THR A 108 -3.36 16.98 3.45
C THR A 108 -2.61 17.17 4.78
N ALA A 109 -2.94 18.18 5.58
CA ALA A 109 -2.33 18.37 6.90
C ALA A 109 -2.58 17.16 7.81
N ARG A 110 -3.81 16.63 7.84
CA ARG A 110 -4.16 15.42 8.60
C ARG A 110 -3.42 14.18 8.06
N ALA A 111 -3.26 14.05 6.74
CA ALA A 111 -2.57 12.94 6.10
C ALA A 111 -1.08 12.83 6.49
N THR A 112 -0.43 13.92 6.93
CA THR A 112 0.93 13.87 7.47
C THR A 112 1.01 13.03 8.75
N VAL A 113 -0.02 13.08 9.58
CA VAL A 113 -0.15 12.26 10.80
C VAL A 113 -0.44 10.81 10.42
N HIS A 114 -1.31 10.58 9.44
CA HIS A 114 -1.64 9.25 8.93
C HIS A 114 -0.40 8.56 8.36
N ALA A 115 0.38 9.24 7.55
CA ALA A 115 1.63 8.73 6.97
C ALA A 115 2.63 8.36 8.08
N LYS A 116 2.81 9.22 9.08
CA LYS A 116 3.66 8.92 10.25
C LYS A 116 3.17 7.69 11.00
N ASN A 117 1.87 7.59 11.31
CA ASN A 117 1.32 6.45 12.04
C ASN A 117 1.53 5.13 11.28
N THR A 118 1.29 5.14 9.97
CA THR A 118 1.51 3.99 9.10
C THR A 118 2.98 3.55 9.11
N LEU A 119 3.93 4.49 8.98
CA LEU A 119 5.37 4.20 9.07
C LEU A 119 5.74 3.62 10.43
N MET A 120 5.26 4.23 11.53
CA MET A 120 5.59 3.79 12.90
C MET A 120 4.98 2.43 13.26
N ALA A 121 3.96 1.98 12.52
CA ALA A 121 3.42 0.63 12.59
C ALA A 121 4.23 -0.40 11.77
N GLY A 122 5.34 0.02 11.12
CA GLY A 122 6.24 -0.86 10.38
C GLY A 122 5.92 -0.99 8.89
N PHE A 123 4.92 -0.29 8.38
CA PHE A 123 4.61 -0.24 6.95
C PHE A 123 5.47 0.85 6.29
N THR A 124 6.59 0.43 5.71
CA THR A 124 7.57 1.34 5.11
C THR A 124 7.21 1.76 3.69
N THR A 125 6.28 1.06 3.05
CA THR A 125 5.74 1.37 1.71
C THR A 125 4.23 1.28 1.71
N VAL A 126 3.58 2.21 0.99
CA VAL A 126 2.12 2.29 0.83
C VAL A 126 1.78 2.53 -0.63
N ARG A 127 0.82 1.77 -1.17
CA ARG A 127 0.13 2.10 -2.40
C ARG A 127 -1.17 2.85 -2.04
N ASP A 128 -1.21 4.14 -2.36
CA ASP A 128 -2.39 5.01 -2.18
C ASP A 128 -3.27 4.93 -3.42
N LEU A 129 -4.50 4.43 -3.25
CA LEU A 129 -5.40 4.05 -4.34
C LEU A 129 -6.39 5.13 -4.73
N GLY A 130 -6.13 6.36 -4.31
CA GLY A 130 -6.89 7.52 -4.70
C GLY A 130 -7.14 8.49 -3.56
N THR A 131 -7.23 9.77 -3.92
CA THR A 131 -7.34 10.86 -2.96
C THR A 131 -8.75 11.06 -2.41
N GLU A 132 -9.74 10.36 -2.98
CA GLU A 132 -11.14 10.46 -2.55
C GLU A 132 -11.62 11.92 -2.47
N GLY A 133 -11.42 12.66 -3.58
CA GLY A 133 -11.83 14.05 -3.73
C GLY A 133 -10.80 15.12 -3.32
N ALA A 134 -9.62 14.74 -2.81
CA ALA A 134 -8.57 15.69 -2.44
C ALA A 134 -7.55 15.97 -3.58
N GLY A 135 -8.02 16.01 -4.82
CA GLY A 135 -7.22 16.38 -5.99
C GLY A 135 -6.02 15.46 -6.20
N TYR A 136 -4.81 16.03 -6.22
CA TYR A 136 -3.51 15.33 -6.33
C TYR A 136 -2.67 15.53 -5.06
N SER A 137 -3.32 15.62 -3.91
CA SER A 137 -2.65 15.83 -2.63
C SER A 137 -1.76 14.63 -2.21
N ASP A 138 -2.02 13.42 -2.71
CA ASP A 138 -1.17 12.24 -2.54
C ASP A 138 0.19 12.41 -3.25
N VAL A 139 0.23 13.00 -4.44
CA VAL A 139 1.47 13.33 -5.15
C VAL A 139 2.30 14.36 -4.37
N ALA A 140 1.63 15.38 -3.79
CA ALA A 140 2.29 16.37 -2.95
C ALA A 140 2.83 15.74 -1.64
N LEU A 141 2.04 14.87 -1.00
CA LEU A 141 2.44 14.14 0.21
C LEU A 141 3.65 13.22 -0.06
N LYS A 142 3.62 12.46 -1.17
CA LYS A 142 4.74 11.65 -1.64
C LYS A 142 6.01 12.48 -1.80
N ARG A 143 5.89 13.64 -2.44
CA ARG A 143 7.03 14.56 -2.63
C ARG A 143 7.57 15.06 -1.30
N ALA A 144 6.72 15.49 -0.38
CA ALA A 144 7.12 15.98 0.94
C ALA A 144 7.85 14.90 1.78
N ILE A 145 7.43 13.64 1.67
CA ILE A 145 8.11 12.50 2.30
C ILE A 145 9.48 12.25 1.65
N ASN A 146 9.56 12.25 0.31
CA ASN A 146 10.80 12.01 -0.43
C ASN A 146 11.85 13.10 -0.20
N GLU A 147 11.42 14.36 -0.02
CA GLU A 147 12.28 15.50 0.30
C GLU A 147 12.63 15.57 1.81
N GLY A 148 12.11 14.66 2.64
CA GLY A 148 12.37 14.62 4.08
C GLY A 148 11.69 15.74 4.89
N ILE A 149 10.71 16.44 4.31
CA ILE A 149 9.94 17.49 5.00
C ILE A 149 9.08 16.89 6.11
N ILE A 150 8.52 15.70 5.88
CA ILE A 150 7.72 14.95 6.85
C ILE A 150 8.13 13.48 6.88
N PRO A 151 8.00 12.80 8.03
CA PRO A 151 8.14 11.34 8.09
C PRO A 151 6.95 10.65 7.45
N GLY A 152 7.20 9.57 6.73
CA GLY A 152 6.15 8.74 6.13
C GLY A 152 6.72 7.55 5.36
N PRO A 153 5.85 6.60 4.93
CA PRO A 153 6.25 5.47 4.10
C PRO A 153 6.62 5.95 2.68
N ARG A 154 7.30 5.11 1.92
CA ARG A 154 7.43 5.26 0.46
C ARG A 154 6.04 5.16 -0.14
N MET A 155 5.64 6.17 -0.93
CA MET A 155 4.31 6.20 -1.54
C MET A 155 4.36 5.85 -3.02
N ILE A 156 3.42 5.01 -3.44
CA ILE A 156 3.05 4.73 -4.83
C ILE A 156 1.61 5.22 -4.97
N VAL A 157 1.35 6.17 -5.86
CA VAL A 157 0.13 6.99 -5.83
C VAL A 157 -0.66 6.93 -7.13
N ALA A 158 -2.00 6.94 -7.01
CA ALA A 158 -2.93 6.95 -8.13
C ALA A 158 -3.34 8.38 -8.57
N GLY A 159 -3.26 9.36 -7.68
CA GLY A 159 -3.94 10.63 -7.86
C GLY A 159 -5.45 10.49 -7.69
N ARG A 160 -6.23 10.79 -8.72
CA ARG A 160 -7.67 10.65 -8.73
C ARG A 160 -8.07 9.33 -9.39
N ALA A 161 -8.89 8.53 -8.71
CA ALA A 161 -9.45 7.33 -9.34
C ALA A 161 -10.37 7.71 -10.52
N ILE A 162 -10.45 6.87 -11.56
CA ILE A 162 -11.34 7.08 -12.71
C ILE A 162 -12.65 6.32 -12.48
N VAL A 163 -13.78 6.98 -12.73
CA VAL A 163 -15.13 6.43 -12.63
C VAL A 163 -15.94 6.76 -13.88
N SER A 164 -16.93 5.95 -14.21
CA SER A 164 -17.85 6.29 -15.29
C SER A 164 -18.81 7.39 -14.85
N THR A 165 -19.28 8.20 -15.79
CA THR A 165 -20.23 9.29 -15.52
C THR A 165 -21.45 8.76 -14.78
N GLY A 166 -21.85 9.45 -13.70
CA GLY A 166 -23.03 9.14 -12.89
C GLY A 166 -22.87 7.97 -11.91
N SER A 167 -21.73 7.24 -11.91
CA SER A 167 -21.56 6.09 -11.02
C SER A 167 -21.18 6.49 -9.60
N TYR A 168 -19.99 7.01 -9.38
CA TYR A 168 -19.39 7.26 -8.08
C TYR A 168 -19.59 8.72 -7.64
N GLY A 169 -19.83 8.93 -6.34
CA GLY A 169 -19.97 10.26 -5.75
C GLY A 169 -21.03 10.28 -4.64
N PRO A 170 -21.09 11.38 -3.86
CA PRO A 170 -22.14 11.59 -2.87
C PRO A 170 -23.53 11.49 -3.47
N LYS A 171 -24.48 10.95 -2.75
CA LYS A 171 -25.86 10.68 -3.23
C LYS A 171 -26.89 11.39 -2.34
N GLY A 172 -28.11 11.54 -2.87
CA GLY A 172 -29.24 12.13 -2.13
C GLY A 172 -29.32 13.66 -2.21
N TYR A 173 -28.63 14.27 -3.17
CA TYR A 173 -28.68 15.69 -3.49
C TYR A 173 -29.63 15.96 -4.66
N ASP A 174 -30.08 17.20 -4.81
CA ASP A 174 -30.86 17.64 -5.94
C ASP A 174 -30.11 17.39 -7.26
N ASN A 175 -30.81 16.90 -8.28
CA ASN A 175 -30.21 16.53 -9.56
C ASN A 175 -29.54 17.69 -10.31
N ASP A 176 -29.96 18.92 -10.05
CA ASP A 176 -29.41 20.12 -10.68
C ASP A 176 -28.19 20.67 -9.91
N MET A 177 -27.85 20.10 -8.73
CA MET A 177 -26.66 20.49 -7.98
C MET A 177 -25.41 19.89 -8.62
N GLN A 178 -24.43 20.75 -8.88
CA GLN A 178 -23.06 20.34 -9.20
C GLN A 178 -22.31 20.10 -7.90
N ILE A 179 -22.10 18.83 -7.56
CA ILE A 179 -21.36 18.43 -6.36
C ILE A 179 -19.98 17.87 -6.72
N MET A 180 -19.04 17.97 -5.78
CA MET A 180 -17.73 17.34 -5.95
C MET A 180 -17.87 15.82 -5.88
N LEU A 181 -17.27 15.13 -6.83
CA LEU A 181 -17.16 13.68 -6.82
C LEU A 181 -15.85 13.26 -6.12
N GLY A 182 -15.86 12.14 -5.44
CA GLY A 182 -14.64 11.57 -4.84
C GLY A 182 -13.58 11.12 -5.85
N ALA A 183 -13.90 11.15 -7.16
CA ALA A 183 -13.09 10.61 -8.25
C ALA A 183 -13.25 11.42 -9.54
N GLU A 184 -12.50 11.09 -10.60
CA GLU A 184 -12.56 11.73 -11.93
C GLU A 184 -13.53 10.99 -12.85
N PRO A 185 -14.66 11.58 -13.25
CA PRO A 185 -15.54 10.93 -14.23
C PRO A 185 -14.97 11.04 -15.65
N ALA A 186 -15.03 9.94 -16.40
CA ALA A 186 -14.64 9.88 -17.81
C ALA A 186 -15.26 8.69 -18.52
N ASP A 187 -15.64 8.87 -19.79
CA ASP A 187 -16.24 7.85 -20.63
C ASP A 187 -15.66 7.84 -22.05
N GLY A 188 -15.72 6.72 -22.73
CA GLY A 188 -15.34 6.59 -24.12
C GLY A 188 -13.98 7.19 -24.44
N ASN A 189 -13.89 8.04 -25.45
CA ASN A 189 -12.61 8.62 -25.89
C ASN A 189 -12.02 9.64 -24.90
N ASP A 190 -12.80 10.22 -23.98
CA ASP A 190 -12.29 11.12 -22.95
C ASP A 190 -11.35 10.41 -21.95
N LEU A 191 -11.51 9.10 -21.81
CA LEU A 191 -10.61 8.24 -21.02
C LEU A 191 -9.14 8.41 -21.41
N ILE A 192 -8.85 8.61 -22.71
CA ILE A 192 -7.47 8.84 -23.20
C ILE A 192 -6.90 10.11 -22.58
N ARG A 193 -7.66 11.19 -22.61
CA ARG A 193 -7.26 12.48 -22.03
C ARG A 193 -7.05 12.38 -20.52
N VAL A 194 -7.99 11.78 -19.82
CA VAL A 194 -7.95 11.65 -18.35
C VAL A 194 -6.78 10.79 -17.89
N VAL A 195 -6.56 9.63 -18.50
CA VAL A 195 -5.40 8.77 -18.17
C VAL A 195 -4.07 9.53 -18.39
N ARG A 196 -3.92 10.23 -19.52
CA ARG A 196 -2.71 11.01 -19.81
C ARG A 196 -2.53 12.19 -18.84
N ASP A 197 -3.61 12.87 -18.48
CA ASP A 197 -3.58 13.97 -17.51
C ASP A 197 -3.13 13.47 -16.13
N GLN A 198 -3.68 12.37 -15.63
CA GLN A 198 -3.27 11.78 -14.36
C GLN A 198 -1.79 11.35 -14.36
N ILE A 199 -1.34 10.72 -15.44
CA ILE A 199 0.09 10.38 -15.63
C ILE A 199 0.95 11.64 -15.60
N GLY A 200 0.56 12.68 -16.34
CA GLY A 200 1.26 13.97 -16.38
C GLY A 200 1.31 14.69 -15.02
N LYS A 201 0.34 14.46 -14.17
CA LYS A 201 0.27 15.00 -12.79
C LYS A 201 0.99 14.15 -11.75
N GLY A 202 1.57 13.02 -12.14
CA GLY A 202 2.46 12.23 -11.27
C GLY A 202 1.87 10.95 -10.72
N ALA A 203 0.75 10.44 -11.26
CA ALA A 203 0.26 9.11 -10.93
C ALA A 203 1.29 8.02 -11.32
N ASP A 204 1.55 7.08 -10.41
CA ASP A 204 2.47 5.95 -10.65
C ASP A 204 1.77 4.80 -11.38
N PHE A 205 0.46 4.70 -11.25
CA PHE A 205 -0.43 3.71 -11.87
C PHE A 205 -1.81 4.34 -12.08
N ILE A 206 -2.71 3.66 -12.79
CA ILE A 206 -4.08 4.12 -12.99
C ILE A 206 -5.04 3.26 -12.17
N LYS A 207 -5.87 3.91 -11.35
CA LYS A 207 -6.96 3.30 -10.58
C LYS A 207 -8.30 3.55 -11.25
N VAL A 208 -9.09 2.48 -11.39
CA VAL A 208 -10.46 2.52 -11.95
C VAL A 208 -11.44 1.87 -11.00
N TYR A 209 -12.65 2.42 -10.89
CA TYR A 209 -13.79 1.76 -10.28
C TYR A 209 -14.58 1.05 -11.37
N ALA A 210 -14.33 -0.26 -11.56
CA ALA A 210 -14.93 -1.05 -12.63
C ALA A 210 -16.42 -1.40 -12.38
N ASP A 211 -16.91 -1.21 -11.15
CA ASP A 211 -18.33 -1.33 -10.79
C ASP A 211 -18.75 -0.33 -9.72
N TYR A 212 -20.06 -0.19 -9.60
CA TYR A 212 -20.68 0.64 -8.58
C TYR A 212 -22.11 0.16 -8.29
N ARG A 213 -22.68 0.62 -7.16
CA ARG A 213 -24.08 0.34 -6.75
C ARG A 213 -25.09 1.16 -7.55
N TRP A 214 -25.20 0.92 -8.84
CA TRP A 214 -26.14 1.59 -9.75
C TRP A 214 -27.10 0.66 -10.49
N GLY A 215 -27.12 -0.62 -10.12
CA GLY A 215 -28.15 -1.53 -10.57
C GLY A 215 -29.54 -1.08 -10.13
N THR A 216 -30.58 -1.55 -10.83
CA THR A 216 -31.96 -1.09 -10.61
C THR A 216 -32.52 -1.37 -9.22
N LYS A 217 -31.83 -2.24 -8.45
CA LYS A 217 -32.15 -2.57 -7.04
C LYS A 217 -31.01 -2.14 -6.09
N GLY A 218 -30.07 -1.31 -6.57
CA GLY A 218 -28.91 -0.85 -5.80
C GLY A 218 -27.78 -1.87 -5.65
N GLU A 219 -27.79 -2.95 -6.46
CA GLU A 219 -26.72 -3.93 -6.52
C GLU A 219 -25.50 -3.42 -7.28
N ASP A 220 -24.32 -3.98 -6.96
CA ASP A 220 -23.08 -3.68 -7.68
C ASP A 220 -23.16 -4.22 -9.11
N GLN A 221 -23.01 -3.33 -10.09
CA GLN A 221 -23.00 -3.63 -11.52
C GLN A 221 -21.80 -2.98 -12.21
N PRO A 222 -21.29 -3.57 -13.32
CA PRO A 222 -20.19 -2.98 -14.07
C PRO A 222 -20.50 -1.55 -14.51
N SER A 223 -19.56 -0.64 -14.28
CA SER A 223 -19.68 0.77 -14.64
C SER A 223 -18.99 1.10 -15.96
N PHE A 224 -18.11 0.24 -16.44
CA PHE A 224 -17.42 0.34 -17.72
C PHE A 224 -17.69 -0.88 -18.61
N THR A 225 -17.71 -0.67 -19.91
CA THR A 225 -17.64 -1.75 -20.90
C THR A 225 -16.25 -2.38 -20.88
N LEU A 226 -16.15 -3.60 -21.46
CA LEU A 226 -14.84 -4.24 -21.64
C LEU A 226 -13.89 -3.42 -22.51
N ASP A 227 -14.43 -2.78 -23.57
CA ASP A 227 -13.61 -2.01 -24.50
C ASP A 227 -13.10 -0.70 -23.90
N GLU A 228 -13.86 -0.04 -23.04
CA GLU A 228 -13.40 1.11 -22.26
C GLU A 228 -12.26 0.73 -21.30
N LEU A 229 -12.39 -0.38 -20.59
CA LEU A 229 -11.31 -0.87 -19.70
C LEU A 229 -10.06 -1.25 -20.49
N LYS A 230 -10.20 -1.86 -21.69
CA LYS A 230 -9.08 -2.12 -22.60
C LYS A 230 -8.42 -0.84 -23.05
N LEU A 231 -9.20 0.18 -23.43
CA LEU A 231 -8.69 1.49 -23.85
C LEU A 231 -7.90 2.15 -22.72
N ILE A 232 -8.43 2.16 -21.49
CA ILE A 232 -7.71 2.65 -20.32
C ILE A 232 -6.37 1.93 -20.16
N ASN A 233 -6.39 0.59 -20.19
CA ASN A 233 -5.18 -0.21 -20.02
C ASN A 233 -4.14 0.03 -21.15
N GLU A 234 -4.58 0.13 -22.40
CA GLU A 234 -3.69 0.42 -23.54
C GLU A 234 -2.96 1.76 -23.36
N VAL A 235 -3.70 2.82 -23.02
CA VAL A 235 -3.13 4.15 -22.76
C VAL A 235 -2.19 4.12 -21.55
N THR A 236 -2.59 3.43 -20.48
CA THR A 236 -1.79 3.27 -19.26
C THR A 236 -0.46 2.58 -19.57
N ARG A 237 -0.50 1.44 -20.27
CA ARG A 237 0.69 0.65 -20.62
C ARG A 237 1.63 1.38 -21.58
N SER A 238 1.13 2.27 -22.42
CA SER A 238 1.96 3.10 -23.30
C SER A 238 2.95 3.99 -22.54
N SER A 239 2.72 4.22 -21.26
CA SER A 239 3.62 4.96 -20.36
C SER A 239 4.45 4.06 -19.42
N GLY A 240 4.39 2.75 -19.58
CA GLY A 240 5.03 1.77 -18.69
C GLY A 240 4.33 1.59 -17.34
N ARG A 241 3.11 2.11 -17.18
CA ARG A 241 2.30 1.97 -15.95
C ARG A 241 1.32 0.81 -16.07
N TYR A 242 0.64 0.50 -14.96
CA TYR A 242 -0.31 -0.62 -14.86
C TYR A 242 -1.68 -0.18 -14.38
N LEU A 243 -2.69 -1.00 -14.68
CA LEU A 243 -4.08 -0.78 -14.33
C LEU A 243 -4.46 -1.53 -13.06
N VAL A 244 -5.11 -0.84 -12.14
CA VAL A 244 -5.66 -1.34 -10.86
C VAL A 244 -7.17 -1.12 -10.84
N CYS A 245 -7.94 -2.17 -10.53
CA CYS A 245 -9.40 -2.08 -10.57
C CYS A 245 -10.06 -2.40 -9.22
N HIS A 246 -10.85 -1.45 -8.69
CA HIS A 246 -11.93 -1.78 -7.79
C HIS A 246 -12.96 -2.60 -8.57
N ALA A 247 -13.25 -3.81 -8.14
CA ALA A 247 -14.26 -4.66 -8.74
C ALA A 247 -14.81 -5.66 -7.72
N LYS A 248 -16.10 -5.59 -7.46
CA LYS A 248 -16.83 -6.46 -6.52
C LYS A 248 -17.65 -7.51 -7.22
N SER A 249 -18.42 -7.09 -8.23
CA SER A 249 -19.30 -7.97 -9.00
C SER A 249 -18.50 -8.87 -9.95
N LYS A 250 -19.00 -10.09 -10.20
CA LYS A 250 -18.35 -11.07 -11.08
C LYS A 250 -18.06 -10.51 -12.46
N GLU A 251 -19.05 -9.84 -13.07
CA GLU A 251 -18.91 -9.32 -14.42
C GLU A 251 -17.89 -8.17 -14.48
N ALA A 252 -17.82 -7.30 -13.45
CA ALA A 252 -16.79 -6.27 -13.39
C ALA A 252 -15.40 -6.86 -13.23
N MET A 253 -15.22 -7.85 -12.35
CA MET A 253 -13.96 -8.58 -12.21
C MET A 253 -13.55 -9.24 -13.52
N ARG A 254 -14.48 -9.93 -14.18
CA ARG A 254 -14.22 -10.57 -15.47
C ARG A 254 -13.75 -9.57 -16.52
N ARG A 255 -14.44 -8.43 -16.65
CA ARG A 255 -14.06 -7.36 -17.60
C ARG A 255 -12.70 -6.78 -17.27
N ALA A 256 -12.46 -6.46 -16.00
CA ALA A 256 -11.19 -5.89 -15.55
C ALA A 256 -10.00 -6.83 -15.83
N ILE A 257 -10.13 -8.13 -15.52
CA ILE A 257 -9.11 -9.15 -15.78
C ILE A 257 -8.84 -9.27 -17.29
N LEU A 258 -9.89 -9.41 -18.11
CA LEU A 258 -9.78 -9.52 -19.57
C LEU A 258 -9.27 -8.23 -20.24
N ALA A 259 -9.44 -7.09 -19.59
CA ALA A 259 -8.85 -5.83 -20.02
C ALA A 259 -7.37 -5.70 -19.65
N GLY A 260 -6.83 -6.62 -18.83
CA GLY A 260 -5.43 -6.64 -18.43
C GLY A 260 -5.11 -5.86 -17.15
N ALA A 261 -6.08 -5.72 -16.25
CA ALA A 261 -5.81 -5.23 -14.89
C ALA A 261 -4.83 -6.16 -14.18
N GLU A 262 -3.82 -5.60 -13.50
CA GLU A 262 -2.82 -6.39 -12.79
C GLU A 262 -3.24 -6.72 -11.37
N THR A 263 -4.11 -5.89 -10.77
CA THR A 263 -4.69 -6.17 -9.46
C THR A 263 -6.19 -5.93 -9.45
N ILE A 264 -6.88 -6.76 -8.68
CA ILE A 264 -8.30 -6.62 -8.35
C ILE A 264 -8.42 -6.32 -6.86
N GLU A 265 -9.13 -5.26 -6.56
CA GLU A 265 -9.39 -4.77 -5.22
C GLU A 265 -10.80 -5.17 -4.78
N HIS A 266 -10.98 -5.56 -3.52
CA HIS A 266 -12.20 -5.99 -2.86
C HIS A 266 -12.68 -7.40 -3.24
N GLY A 267 -13.08 -7.67 -4.48
CA GLY A 267 -13.46 -9.01 -4.94
C GLY A 267 -14.58 -9.68 -4.14
N ASP A 268 -15.63 -8.92 -3.78
CA ASP A 268 -16.65 -9.40 -2.83
C ASP A 268 -17.43 -10.63 -3.32
N PHE A 269 -17.53 -10.83 -4.64
CA PHE A 269 -18.29 -11.93 -5.25
C PHE A 269 -17.42 -12.85 -6.11
N ILE A 270 -16.19 -13.12 -5.67
CA ILE A 270 -15.34 -14.14 -6.30
C ILE A 270 -16.01 -15.51 -6.17
N ASP A 271 -16.05 -16.24 -7.29
CA ASP A 271 -16.36 -17.66 -7.37
C ASP A 271 -15.21 -18.42 -8.04
N GLU A 272 -15.38 -19.69 -8.25
CA GLU A 272 -14.38 -20.60 -8.83
C GLU A 272 -13.95 -20.17 -10.25
N GLU A 273 -14.89 -19.65 -11.06
CA GLU A 273 -14.61 -19.15 -12.42
C GLU A 273 -13.70 -17.92 -12.38
N ILE A 274 -14.04 -16.91 -11.54
CA ILE A 274 -13.25 -15.71 -11.39
C ILE A 274 -11.89 -16.02 -10.77
N ALA A 275 -11.83 -16.89 -9.76
CA ALA A 275 -10.57 -17.31 -9.16
C ALA A 275 -9.63 -17.99 -10.18
N GLN A 276 -10.17 -18.84 -11.04
CA GLN A 276 -9.40 -19.49 -12.12
C GLN A 276 -8.90 -18.44 -13.13
N LEU A 277 -9.75 -17.49 -13.53
CA LEU A 277 -9.41 -16.43 -14.46
C LEU A 277 -8.30 -15.53 -13.89
N MET A 278 -8.34 -15.19 -12.60
CA MET A 278 -7.27 -14.46 -11.92
C MET A 278 -5.93 -15.19 -12.01
N LYS A 279 -5.92 -16.50 -11.82
CA LYS A 279 -4.69 -17.32 -11.92
C LYS A 279 -4.14 -17.35 -13.34
N GLU A 280 -4.98 -17.58 -14.34
CA GLU A 280 -4.60 -17.63 -15.75
C GLU A 280 -3.96 -16.32 -16.21
N HIS A 281 -4.51 -15.19 -15.76
CA HIS A 281 -4.04 -13.85 -16.08
C HIS A 281 -3.01 -13.31 -15.08
N LYS A 282 -2.61 -14.09 -14.04
CA LYS A 282 -1.63 -13.72 -13.01
C LYS A 282 -2.01 -12.44 -12.24
N VAL A 283 -3.29 -12.23 -12.02
CA VAL A 283 -3.82 -11.07 -11.29
C VAL A 283 -3.58 -11.25 -9.79
N THR A 284 -3.08 -10.22 -9.11
CA THR A 284 -2.99 -10.21 -7.65
C THR A 284 -4.29 -9.69 -7.05
N PHE A 285 -4.79 -10.38 -6.06
CA PHE A 285 -6.02 -10.04 -5.34
C PHE A 285 -5.72 -9.35 -4.01
N PHE A 286 -6.32 -8.17 -3.77
CA PHE A 286 -6.29 -7.45 -2.51
C PHE A 286 -7.67 -7.47 -1.87
N PRO A 287 -7.91 -8.30 -0.84
CA PRO A 287 -9.25 -8.62 -0.36
C PRO A 287 -9.93 -7.51 0.45
N THR A 288 -9.17 -6.61 1.09
CA THR A 288 -9.69 -5.50 1.90
C THR A 288 -10.75 -5.92 2.93
N VAL A 289 -10.46 -6.99 3.66
CA VAL A 289 -11.40 -7.58 4.62
C VAL A 289 -11.69 -6.64 5.78
N ALA A 290 -10.65 -5.89 6.19
CA ALA A 290 -10.74 -4.97 7.32
C ALA A 290 -11.73 -3.84 7.07
N ALA A 291 -11.82 -3.33 5.84
CA ALA A 291 -12.77 -2.27 5.50
C ALA A 291 -14.21 -2.73 5.68
N ILE A 292 -14.58 -3.91 5.17
CA ILE A 292 -15.94 -4.45 5.33
C ILE A 292 -16.25 -4.72 6.80
N ASP A 293 -15.32 -5.34 7.53
CA ASP A 293 -15.51 -5.64 8.96
C ASP A 293 -15.72 -4.34 9.76
N ALA A 294 -14.86 -3.34 9.56
CA ALA A 294 -14.97 -2.04 10.22
C ALA A 294 -16.28 -1.32 9.89
N ILE A 295 -16.67 -1.25 8.60
CA ILE A 295 -17.91 -0.61 8.18
C ILE A 295 -19.12 -1.26 8.85
N GLN A 296 -19.17 -2.60 8.95
CA GLN A 296 -20.30 -3.26 9.60
C GLN A 296 -20.33 -2.97 11.11
N GLN A 297 -19.18 -2.92 11.77
CA GLN A 297 -19.11 -2.52 13.18
C GLN A 297 -19.53 -1.05 13.37
N TYR A 298 -19.14 -0.14 12.48
CA TYR A 298 -19.58 1.27 12.52
C TYR A 298 -21.09 1.43 12.29
N ARG A 299 -21.71 0.47 11.61
CA ARG A 299 -23.17 0.36 11.45
C ARG A 299 -23.87 -0.31 12.62
N GLY A 300 -23.15 -0.65 13.69
CA GLY A 300 -23.67 -1.18 14.93
C GLY A 300 -23.52 -2.69 15.13
N TRP A 301 -22.92 -3.42 14.16
CA TRP A 301 -22.69 -4.86 14.36
C TRP A 301 -21.66 -5.11 15.47
N LYS A 302 -22.05 -5.94 16.44
CA LYS A 302 -21.18 -6.34 17.56
C LYS A 302 -20.51 -7.67 17.22
N LYS A 303 -19.31 -7.59 16.64
CA LYS A 303 -18.51 -8.76 16.28
C LYS A 303 -18.34 -9.71 17.47
N GLY A 304 -18.56 -11.01 17.23
CA GLY A 304 -18.41 -12.06 18.23
C GLY A 304 -19.62 -12.28 19.17
N THR A 305 -20.60 -11.38 19.16
CA THR A 305 -21.82 -11.51 19.99
C THR A 305 -23.12 -11.53 19.19
N GLU A 306 -23.11 -11.02 17.98
CA GLU A 306 -24.26 -10.98 17.09
C GLU A 306 -24.00 -11.81 15.83
N GLU A 307 -25.09 -12.18 15.13
CA GLU A 307 -24.96 -12.86 13.84
C GLU A 307 -24.18 -12.02 12.85
N GLU A 308 -23.28 -12.64 12.08
CA GLU A 308 -22.49 -11.96 11.08
C GLU A 308 -23.37 -11.37 9.97
N PRO A 309 -23.16 -10.08 9.60
CA PRO A 309 -23.82 -9.47 8.47
C PRO A 309 -23.55 -10.21 7.17
N THR A 310 -24.53 -10.18 6.24
CA THR A 310 -24.42 -10.82 4.93
C THR A 310 -23.15 -10.39 4.17
N ALA A 311 -22.76 -9.12 4.27
CA ALA A 311 -21.54 -8.60 3.63
C ALA A 311 -20.28 -9.28 4.16
N VAL A 312 -20.19 -9.52 5.48
CA VAL A 312 -19.05 -10.23 6.10
C VAL A 312 -19.04 -11.70 5.69
N LYS A 313 -20.19 -12.38 5.74
CA LYS A 313 -20.32 -13.76 5.27
C LYS A 313 -19.91 -13.92 3.80
N GLN A 314 -20.33 -13.00 2.96
CA GLN A 314 -19.97 -13.01 1.53
C GLN A 314 -18.47 -12.78 1.33
N LYS A 315 -17.86 -11.82 2.03
CA LYS A 315 -16.42 -11.55 1.99
C LYS A 315 -15.61 -12.77 2.42
N LYS A 316 -15.99 -13.42 3.52
CA LYS A 316 -15.38 -14.68 3.98
C LYS A 316 -15.45 -15.79 2.93
N LYS A 317 -16.60 -15.94 2.27
CA LYS A 317 -16.77 -16.91 1.19
C LYS A 317 -15.84 -16.63 0.02
N SER A 318 -15.80 -15.40 -0.47
CA SER A 318 -14.94 -14.99 -1.60
C SER A 318 -13.45 -15.20 -1.29
N LEU A 319 -13.00 -14.76 -0.10
CA LEU A 319 -11.61 -14.96 0.30
C LEU A 319 -11.24 -16.44 0.38
N LYS A 320 -12.10 -17.28 0.97
CA LYS A 320 -11.84 -18.74 1.04
C LYS A 320 -11.76 -19.38 -0.34
N ILE A 321 -12.61 -18.99 -1.29
CA ILE A 321 -12.55 -19.49 -2.67
C ILE A 321 -11.21 -19.09 -3.30
N ALA A 322 -10.80 -17.83 -3.19
CA ALA A 322 -9.53 -17.35 -3.72
C ALA A 322 -8.32 -18.07 -3.12
N VAL A 323 -8.29 -18.24 -1.79
CA VAL A 323 -7.23 -18.99 -1.07
C VAL A 323 -7.16 -20.44 -1.54
N ASN A 324 -8.30 -21.14 -1.56
CA ASN A 324 -8.37 -22.55 -1.95
C ASN A 324 -7.99 -22.77 -3.42
N ALA A 325 -8.32 -21.83 -4.29
CA ALA A 325 -7.93 -21.88 -5.69
C ALA A 325 -6.45 -21.57 -5.91
N GLY A 326 -5.74 -21.02 -4.92
CA GLY A 326 -4.34 -20.62 -5.04
C GLY A 326 -4.15 -19.34 -5.85
N VAL A 327 -5.08 -18.40 -5.77
CA VAL A 327 -4.92 -17.04 -6.30
C VAL A 327 -3.78 -16.34 -5.57
N THR A 328 -2.99 -15.54 -6.27
CA THR A 328 -1.99 -14.69 -5.63
C THR A 328 -2.69 -13.60 -4.82
N ILE A 329 -2.48 -13.58 -3.50
CA ILE A 329 -3.16 -12.66 -2.58
C ILE A 329 -2.13 -11.72 -1.95
N GLY A 330 -2.34 -10.41 -2.08
CA GLY A 330 -1.60 -9.36 -1.42
C GLY A 330 -2.30 -8.90 -0.14
N VAL A 331 -1.60 -8.15 0.70
CA VAL A 331 -2.14 -7.47 1.88
C VAL A 331 -2.44 -6.02 1.52
N GLY A 332 -3.69 -5.63 1.72
CA GLY A 332 -4.17 -4.27 1.52
C GLY A 332 -5.52 -4.11 2.19
N GLY A 333 -5.59 -3.23 3.21
CA GLY A 333 -6.72 -3.17 4.14
C GLY A 333 -7.80 -2.16 3.75
N ASP A 334 -7.58 -1.32 2.74
CA ASP A 334 -8.39 -0.13 2.46
C ASP A 334 -8.34 0.84 3.66
N VAL A 335 -7.11 1.04 4.12
CA VAL A 335 -6.82 1.87 5.30
C VAL A 335 -7.13 3.33 5.02
N GLY A 336 -7.86 3.95 5.92
CA GLY A 336 -8.52 5.24 5.77
C GLY A 336 -10.01 5.08 6.06
N VAL A 337 -10.61 3.94 5.67
CA VAL A 337 -11.92 3.51 6.17
C VAL A 337 -11.85 3.26 7.67
N PHE A 338 -10.76 2.70 8.15
CA PHE A 338 -10.41 2.49 9.56
C PHE A 338 -9.04 3.14 9.88
N PRO A 339 -8.62 3.24 11.16
CA PRO A 339 -7.47 4.07 11.55
C PRO A 339 -6.14 3.67 10.90
N HIS A 340 -5.40 4.68 10.43
CA HIS A 340 -4.02 4.52 9.98
C HIS A 340 -3.09 4.13 11.13
N GLY A 341 -2.24 3.14 10.90
CA GLY A 341 -1.42 2.49 11.92
C GLY A 341 -2.00 1.17 12.44
N GLU A 342 -3.29 0.89 12.14
CA GLU A 342 -3.96 -0.38 12.43
C GLU A 342 -3.92 -1.38 11.26
N ASN A 343 -3.03 -1.20 10.30
CA ASN A 343 -2.92 -1.98 9.07
C ASN A 343 -2.78 -3.51 9.30
N VAL A 344 -2.21 -3.95 10.42
CA VAL A 344 -2.10 -5.37 10.80
C VAL A 344 -3.48 -6.03 10.95
N TYR A 345 -4.54 -5.23 11.19
CA TYR A 345 -5.91 -5.71 11.30
C TYR A 345 -6.38 -6.48 10.05
N GLU A 346 -5.99 -6.03 8.86
CA GLU A 346 -6.23 -6.77 7.62
C GLU A 346 -5.64 -8.18 7.66
N MET A 347 -4.38 -8.30 8.10
CA MET A 347 -3.69 -9.59 8.16
C MET A 347 -4.31 -10.54 9.21
N GLU A 348 -4.74 -9.99 10.36
CA GLU A 348 -5.46 -10.76 11.39
C GLU A 348 -6.77 -11.32 10.85
N LEU A 349 -7.53 -10.49 10.11
CA LEU A 349 -8.79 -10.92 9.50
C LEU A 349 -8.58 -11.88 8.32
N MET A 350 -7.53 -11.71 7.53
CA MET A 350 -7.18 -12.67 6.48
C MET A 350 -6.85 -14.05 7.08
N ALA A 351 -6.19 -14.10 8.24
CA ALA A 351 -5.99 -15.35 8.99
C ALA A 351 -7.33 -15.92 9.50
N GLU A 352 -8.14 -15.10 10.16
CA GLU A 352 -9.41 -15.50 10.76
C GLU A 352 -10.43 -15.94 9.70
N TYR A 353 -10.61 -15.15 8.62
CA TYR A 353 -11.66 -15.33 7.63
C TYR A 353 -11.24 -16.27 6.49
N GLY A 354 -10.00 -16.16 6.05
CA GLY A 354 -9.46 -16.94 4.94
C GLY A 354 -8.74 -18.22 5.35
N GLY A 355 -8.36 -18.34 6.62
CA GLY A 355 -7.54 -19.46 7.11
C GLY A 355 -6.08 -19.39 6.62
N MET A 356 -5.60 -18.20 6.24
CA MET A 356 -4.23 -18.03 5.78
C MET A 356 -3.24 -18.18 6.93
N LYS A 357 -2.13 -18.88 6.69
CA LYS A 357 -1.09 -19.07 7.68
C LYS A 357 -0.27 -17.79 7.87
N SER A 358 0.22 -17.57 9.08
CA SER A 358 1.03 -16.38 9.40
C SER A 358 2.22 -16.18 8.46
N VAL A 359 2.92 -17.24 8.09
CA VAL A 359 4.05 -17.17 7.14
C VAL A 359 3.61 -16.70 5.75
N ASP A 360 2.45 -17.17 5.27
CA ASP A 360 1.93 -16.77 3.97
C ASP A 360 1.48 -15.28 3.99
N LEU A 361 0.94 -14.82 5.12
CA LEU A 361 0.60 -13.41 5.33
C LEU A 361 1.86 -12.51 5.39
N LEU A 362 2.94 -12.98 6.02
CA LEU A 362 4.22 -12.26 5.99
C LEU A 362 4.76 -12.13 4.57
N LYS A 363 4.69 -13.20 3.76
CA LYS A 363 5.04 -13.15 2.33
C LYS A 363 4.12 -12.20 1.56
N ALA A 364 2.82 -12.25 1.83
CA ALA A 364 1.84 -11.37 1.19
C ALA A 364 2.14 -9.89 1.44
N ALA A 365 2.45 -9.51 2.68
CA ALA A 365 2.77 -8.13 3.07
C ALA A 365 4.20 -7.68 2.67
N THR A 366 5.02 -8.55 2.13
CA THR A 366 6.42 -8.26 1.77
C THR A 366 6.69 -8.59 0.30
N THR A 367 7.14 -9.80 -0.01
CA THR A 367 7.56 -10.19 -1.37
C THR A 367 6.44 -10.22 -2.40
N VAL A 368 5.22 -10.60 -2.02
CA VAL A 368 4.07 -10.60 -2.94
C VAL A 368 3.67 -9.16 -3.26
N ASN A 369 3.51 -8.32 -2.24
CA ASN A 369 3.17 -6.92 -2.46
C ASN A 369 4.28 -6.18 -3.22
N ALA A 370 5.56 -6.42 -2.91
CA ALA A 370 6.66 -5.82 -3.67
C ALA A 370 6.56 -6.14 -5.16
N ARG A 371 6.24 -7.39 -5.52
CA ARG A 371 6.04 -7.82 -6.92
C ARG A 371 4.80 -7.18 -7.53
N ALA A 372 3.68 -7.12 -6.81
CA ALA A 372 2.45 -6.49 -7.29
C ALA A 372 2.60 -4.98 -7.53
N LEU A 373 3.58 -4.34 -6.87
CA LEU A 373 3.91 -2.93 -7.04
C LEU A 373 5.11 -2.70 -8.01
N HIS A 374 5.63 -3.73 -8.66
CA HIS A 374 6.84 -3.70 -9.52
C HIS A 374 8.11 -3.20 -8.80
N MET A 375 8.24 -3.51 -7.51
CA MET A 375 9.32 -3.06 -6.63
C MET A 375 10.16 -4.21 -6.03
N GLU A 376 10.01 -5.44 -6.51
CA GLU A 376 10.69 -6.63 -5.98
C GLU A 376 12.22 -6.58 -6.10
N ASN A 377 12.75 -5.68 -6.94
CA ASN A 377 14.18 -5.42 -7.08
C ASN A 377 14.68 -4.29 -6.16
N GLU A 378 13.79 -3.68 -5.38
CA GLU A 378 14.13 -2.59 -4.46
C GLU A 378 13.80 -2.92 -3.01
N ILE A 379 12.64 -3.53 -2.73
CA ILE A 379 12.09 -3.76 -1.39
C ILE A 379 11.46 -5.16 -1.25
N GLY A 380 10.92 -5.46 -0.06
CA GLY A 380 10.13 -6.66 0.22
C GLY A 380 10.93 -7.90 0.61
N SER A 381 12.26 -7.82 0.63
CA SER A 381 13.15 -8.90 1.09
C SER A 381 14.36 -8.36 1.83
N ILE A 382 14.94 -9.18 2.73
CA ILE A 382 16.23 -8.89 3.36
C ILE A 382 17.33 -9.59 2.56
N ARG A 383 17.82 -8.92 1.52
CA ARG A 383 18.94 -9.40 0.70
C ARG A 383 19.85 -8.24 0.28
N SER A 384 21.11 -8.58 0.02
CA SER A 384 22.11 -7.59 -0.42
C SER A 384 21.65 -6.79 -1.62
N GLY A 385 21.88 -5.48 -1.60
CA GLY A 385 21.56 -4.53 -2.66
C GLY A 385 20.16 -3.93 -2.59
N LEU A 386 19.23 -4.50 -1.84
CA LEU A 386 17.90 -3.91 -1.63
C LEU A 386 17.95 -2.75 -0.65
N LYS A 387 16.89 -1.95 -0.65
CA LYS A 387 16.69 -0.86 0.29
C LYS A 387 16.67 -1.36 1.73
N ALA A 388 17.27 -0.60 2.63
CA ALA A 388 17.21 -0.88 4.07
C ALA A 388 15.89 -0.38 4.65
N ASP A 389 14.79 -1.00 4.18
CA ASP A 389 13.43 -0.87 4.68
C ASP A 389 13.16 -2.07 5.58
N LEU A 390 13.22 -1.88 6.89
CA LEU A 390 13.24 -2.95 7.88
C LEU A 390 12.33 -2.61 9.05
N MET A 391 11.73 -3.63 9.66
CA MET A 391 11.07 -3.51 10.95
C MET A 391 11.44 -4.65 11.88
N ALA A 392 11.39 -4.43 13.19
CA ALA A 392 11.48 -5.53 14.15
C ALA A 392 10.29 -5.49 15.12
N VAL A 393 9.79 -6.68 15.44
CA VAL A 393 8.71 -6.86 16.40
C VAL A 393 9.16 -7.77 17.54
N ARG A 394 8.59 -7.60 18.71
CA ARG A 394 8.79 -8.53 19.82
C ARG A 394 8.03 -9.82 19.53
N GLY A 395 8.69 -10.97 19.71
CA GLY A 395 8.10 -12.29 19.49
C GLY A 395 8.34 -12.84 18.08
N ASP A 396 7.49 -13.79 17.68
CA ASP A 396 7.60 -14.54 16.43
C ASP A 396 6.31 -14.44 15.61
N PRO A 397 6.24 -13.51 14.63
CA PRO A 397 5.05 -13.30 13.83
C PRO A 397 4.75 -14.45 12.85
N SER A 398 5.67 -15.40 12.65
CA SER A 398 5.39 -16.60 11.86
C SER A 398 4.48 -17.58 12.61
N LYS A 399 4.44 -17.50 13.94
CA LYS A 399 3.54 -18.30 14.79
C LYS A 399 2.21 -17.60 15.06
N SER A 400 2.25 -16.28 15.22
CA SER A 400 1.05 -15.47 15.46
C SER A 400 1.20 -14.13 14.75
N ILE A 401 0.35 -13.88 13.76
CA ILE A 401 0.42 -12.65 12.96
C ILE A 401 0.21 -11.39 13.80
N SER A 402 -0.53 -11.47 14.91
CA SER A 402 -0.77 -10.35 15.83
C SER A 402 0.50 -9.86 16.55
N GLU A 403 1.60 -10.64 16.55
CA GLU A 403 2.89 -10.18 17.05
C GLU A 403 3.41 -8.97 16.25
N LEU A 404 2.97 -8.78 15.01
CA LEU A 404 3.29 -7.59 14.20
C LEU A 404 2.87 -6.27 14.86
N ARG A 405 1.92 -6.29 15.79
CA ARG A 405 1.51 -5.09 16.56
C ARG A 405 2.56 -4.63 17.58
N LYS A 406 3.50 -5.50 17.93
CA LYS A 406 4.53 -5.24 18.96
C LYS A 406 5.81 -4.66 18.37
N VAL A 407 5.66 -3.61 17.55
CA VAL A 407 6.77 -2.97 16.83
C VAL A 407 7.80 -2.40 17.81
N GLN A 408 9.07 -2.75 17.64
CA GLN A 408 10.20 -2.30 18.45
C GLN A 408 11.17 -1.41 17.66
N PHE A 409 11.26 -1.64 16.34
CA PHE A 409 12.19 -0.94 15.47
C PHE A 409 11.58 -0.72 14.10
N VAL A 410 11.84 0.45 13.49
CA VAL A 410 11.46 0.78 12.11
C VAL A 410 12.59 1.55 11.46
N MET A 411 13.03 1.08 10.30
CA MET A 411 14.00 1.73 9.45
C MET A 411 13.42 1.82 8.02
N LYS A 412 13.58 2.97 7.37
CA LYS A 412 13.25 3.18 5.96
C LYS A 412 14.40 3.92 5.27
N ASP A 413 14.82 3.43 4.09
CA ASP A 413 15.98 3.96 3.36
C ASP A 413 17.23 4.13 4.29
N GLY A 414 17.45 3.20 5.24
CA GLY A 414 18.55 3.23 6.20
C GLY A 414 18.41 4.24 7.34
N VAL A 415 17.33 5.02 7.37
CA VAL A 415 17.03 5.98 8.44
C VAL A 415 16.17 5.32 9.49
N ILE A 416 16.58 5.40 10.76
CA ILE A 416 15.83 4.85 11.90
C ILE A 416 14.73 5.84 12.30
N TYR A 417 13.46 5.40 12.27
CA TYR A 417 12.30 6.18 12.69
C TYR A 417 11.79 5.76 14.07
N ARG A 418 12.01 4.49 14.46
CA ARG A 418 11.64 3.94 15.75
C ARG A 418 12.73 3.01 16.26
N ASP A 419 13.12 3.16 17.53
CA ASP A 419 14.06 2.29 18.25
C ASP A 419 13.72 2.30 19.75
N GLU A 420 12.93 1.30 20.18
CA GLU A 420 12.50 1.17 21.59
C GLU A 420 13.61 0.63 22.50
N GLY A 421 14.72 0.16 21.93
CA GLY A 421 15.90 -0.29 22.69
C GLY A 421 16.77 0.85 23.23
N LYS A 422 16.55 2.09 22.76
CA LYS A 422 17.29 3.29 23.17
C LYS A 422 16.62 4.11 24.29
N LYS A 423 15.68 3.52 25.03
CA LYS A 423 15.08 4.18 26.21
C LYS A 423 15.97 4.14 27.41
#